data_9794c54ae66ef73fde32e75c8e02d412
#
_entry.id   9794c54ae66ef73fde32e75c8e02d412
#
_cell.length_a   1.000
_cell.length_b   1.000
_cell.length_c   1.000
_cell.angle_alpha   90.00
_cell.angle_beta   90.00
_cell.angle_gamma   90.00
#
_symmetry.space_group_name_H-M   'P 1'
#
loop_
_entity.id
_entity.type
_entity.pdbx_description
1 polymer ?
#
loop_
_entity_poly.entity_id
_entity_poly.type
_entity_poly.pdbx_seq_one_letter_code
_entity_poly.pdbx_strand_id
1 'polypeptide(L)'
;MIAVIFEFSAAPGRRDEYLAIAAELGKELAGFEGFVSIERFQSLNDPAKFVSLSFWRDEEAVRRWRNVQKHREAQARGRAGIFSDYRLRVAQVIRDYTRDRRAQTPEDSLKIHG
;
A
#
# COMPACT_ATOMS: atom_id res chain seq x y z
N MET A 1 -6.30 5.31 11.90
CA MET A 1 -6.00 4.49 10.71
C MET A 1 -4.79 5.05 9.99
N ILE A 2 -3.91 4.18 9.55
CA ILE A 2 -2.67 4.53 8.86
C ILE A 2 -2.75 4.11 7.40
N ALA A 3 -2.30 5.00 6.51
CA ALA A 3 -2.12 4.70 5.09
C ALA A 3 -0.64 4.50 4.81
N VAL A 4 -0.29 3.43 4.10
CA VAL A 4 1.06 3.21 3.59
C VAL A 4 1.02 3.34 2.07
N ILE A 5 1.75 4.33 1.57
CA ILE A 5 1.80 4.68 0.16
C ILE A 5 3.17 4.29 -0.36
N PHE A 6 3.23 3.21 -1.11
CA PHE A 6 4.48 2.69 -1.67
C PHE A 6 4.50 2.91 -3.17
N GLU A 7 5.26 3.91 -3.62
CA GLU A 7 5.50 4.20 -5.03
C GLU A 7 6.75 3.49 -5.49
N PHE A 8 6.70 2.83 -6.62
CA PHE A 8 7.87 2.12 -7.12
C PHE A 8 7.85 1.99 -8.64
N SER A 9 9.04 1.80 -9.20
CA SER A 9 9.22 1.43 -10.59
C SER A 9 9.87 0.06 -10.62
N ALA A 10 9.31 -0.89 -11.38
CA ALA A 10 9.90 -2.20 -11.56
C ALA A 10 11.15 -2.07 -12.45
N ALA A 11 12.20 -2.82 -12.11
CA ALA A 11 13.37 -2.90 -12.97
C ALA A 11 12.97 -3.49 -14.33
N PRO A 12 13.65 -3.10 -15.42
CA PRO A 12 13.32 -3.60 -16.75
C PRO A 12 13.22 -5.13 -16.79
N GLY A 13 12.09 -5.63 -17.33
CA GLY A 13 11.83 -7.06 -17.45
C GLY A 13 11.42 -7.78 -16.16
N ARG A 14 11.27 -7.08 -15.03
CA ARG A 14 10.95 -7.71 -13.75
C ARG A 14 9.54 -7.43 -13.24
N ARG A 15 8.68 -6.85 -14.07
CA ARG A 15 7.30 -6.55 -13.69
C ARG A 15 6.50 -7.80 -13.28
N ASP A 16 6.58 -8.86 -14.09
CA ASP A 16 5.82 -10.08 -13.82
C ASP A 16 6.29 -10.79 -12.56
N GLU A 17 7.59 -10.75 -12.29
CA GLU A 17 8.17 -11.26 -11.06
C GLU A 17 7.62 -10.50 -9.83
N TYR A 18 7.54 -9.18 -9.93
CA TYR A 18 6.95 -8.36 -8.86
C TYR A 18 5.49 -8.72 -8.63
N LEU A 19 4.69 -8.84 -9.70
CA LEU A 19 3.27 -9.17 -9.59
C LEU A 19 3.06 -10.53 -8.93
N ALA A 20 3.90 -11.52 -9.22
CA ALA A 20 3.84 -12.82 -8.58
C ALA A 20 4.14 -12.75 -7.07
N ILE A 21 5.18 -12.00 -6.69
CA ILE A 21 5.52 -11.77 -5.28
C ILE A 21 4.40 -11.05 -4.55
N ALA A 22 3.82 -10.04 -5.18
CA ALA A 22 2.71 -9.27 -4.62
C ALA A 22 1.47 -10.14 -4.37
N ALA A 23 1.18 -11.06 -5.27
CA ALA A 23 0.06 -11.99 -5.10
C ALA A 23 0.27 -12.93 -3.90
N GLU A 24 1.48 -13.42 -3.69
CA GLU A 24 1.82 -14.24 -2.52
C GLU A 24 1.69 -13.46 -1.21
N LEU A 25 2.22 -12.24 -1.18
CA LEU A 25 2.12 -11.37 -0.01
C LEU A 25 0.68 -11.02 0.33
N GLY A 26 -0.16 -10.83 -0.67
CA GLY A 26 -1.58 -10.56 -0.48
C GLY A 26 -2.31 -11.66 0.29
N LYS A 27 -1.94 -12.92 0.07
CA LYS A 27 -2.53 -14.05 0.79
C LYS A 27 -2.18 -14.01 2.29
N GLU A 28 -0.99 -13.56 2.63
CA GLU A 28 -0.56 -13.45 4.02
C GLU A 28 -1.16 -12.23 4.71
N LEU A 29 -1.33 -11.14 3.99
CA LEU A 29 -1.96 -9.94 4.50
C LEU A 29 -3.42 -10.17 4.89
N ALA A 30 -4.14 -11.00 4.15
CA ALA A 30 -5.57 -11.21 4.35
C ALA A 30 -5.95 -11.62 5.76
N GLY A 31 -5.08 -12.30 6.50
CA GLY A 31 -5.33 -12.71 7.89
C GLY A 31 -4.52 -11.94 8.91
N PHE A 32 -3.78 -10.92 8.51
CA PHE A 32 -2.88 -10.22 9.41
C PHE A 32 -3.63 -9.22 10.29
N GLU A 33 -3.42 -9.31 11.61
CA GLU A 33 -4.11 -8.44 12.57
C GLU A 33 -3.76 -6.98 12.35
N GLY A 34 -4.79 -6.14 12.23
CA GLY A 34 -4.66 -4.71 12.00
C GLY A 34 -4.55 -4.31 10.53
N PHE A 35 -4.48 -5.27 9.63
CA PHE A 35 -4.55 -5.00 8.20
C PHE A 35 -6.00 -4.70 7.80
N VAL A 36 -6.21 -3.63 7.02
CA VAL A 36 -7.55 -3.24 6.54
C VAL A 36 -7.71 -3.58 5.07
N SER A 37 -6.87 -3.03 4.21
CA SER A 37 -6.98 -3.26 2.77
C SER A 37 -5.68 -2.93 2.05
N ILE A 38 -5.55 -3.44 0.83
CA ILE A 38 -4.47 -3.10 -0.08
C ILE A 38 -4.97 -3.14 -1.52
N GLU A 39 -4.53 -2.17 -2.30
CA GLU A 39 -4.81 -2.11 -3.72
C GLU A 39 -3.61 -1.53 -4.45
N ARG A 40 -3.39 -1.98 -5.68
CA ARG A 40 -2.27 -1.53 -6.49
C ARG A 40 -2.79 -0.80 -7.72
N PHE A 41 -2.08 0.28 -8.07
CA PHE A 41 -2.45 1.15 -9.18
C PHE A 41 -1.26 1.36 -10.09
N GLN A 42 -1.54 1.53 -11.37
CA GLN A 42 -0.53 1.90 -12.34
C GLN A 42 -0.70 3.38 -12.70
N SER A 43 0.42 4.10 -12.79
CA SER A 43 0.39 5.51 -13.18
C SER A 43 -0.10 5.68 -14.60
N LEU A 44 -0.98 6.65 -14.83
CA LEU A 44 -1.41 7.04 -16.17
C LEU A 44 -0.37 7.86 -16.90
N ASN A 45 0.55 8.49 -16.15
CA ASN A 45 1.61 9.32 -16.73
C ASN A 45 2.88 8.51 -17.06
N ASP A 46 3.12 7.44 -16.32
CA ASP A 46 4.30 6.60 -16.46
C ASP A 46 3.92 5.13 -16.26
N PRO A 47 3.79 4.35 -17.35
CA PRO A 47 3.38 2.95 -17.26
C PRO A 47 4.33 2.05 -16.48
N ALA A 48 5.57 2.47 -16.26
CA ALA A 48 6.54 1.71 -15.46
C ALA A 48 6.38 1.96 -13.97
N LYS A 49 5.57 2.96 -13.59
CA LYS A 49 5.38 3.36 -12.20
C LYS A 49 4.08 2.80 -11.64
N PHE A 50 4.19 2.25 -10.43
CA PHE A 50 3.07 1.67 -9.69
C PHE A 50 2.99 2.27 -8.30
N VAL A 51 1.80 2.20 -7.71
CA VAL A 51 1.60 2.51 -6.30
C VAL A 51 0.87 1.33 -5.64
N SER A 52 1.37 0.93 -4.48
CA SER A 52 0.67 0.04 -3.56
C SER A 52 0.13 0.91 -2.44
N LEU A 53 -1.18 0.94 -2.29
CA LEU A 53 -1.86 1.71 -1.25
C LEU A 53 -2.49 0.74 -0.28
N SER A 54 -2.01 0.75 0.97
CA SER A 54 -2.55 -0.11 2.02
C SER A 54 -3.01 0.71 3.21
N PHE A 55 -4.02 0.19 3.90
CA PHE A 55 -4.58 0.81 5.08
C PHE A 55 -4.48 -0.13 6.26
N TRP A 56 -4.21 0.42 7.44
CA TRP A 56 -3.90 -0.30 8.66
C TRP A 56 -4.58 0.35 9.85
N ARG A 57 -4.96 -0.45 10.82
CA ARG A 57 -5.60 0.04 12.04
C ARG A 57 -4.73 1.05 12.78
N ASP A 58 -3.43 0.79 12.91
CA ASP A 58 -2.48 1.61 13.64
C ASP A 58 -1.04 1.36 13.18
N GLU A 59 -0.10 2.18 13.68
CA GLU A 59 1.33 2.04 13.36
C GLU A 59 1.92 0.73 13.89
N GLU A 60 1.41 0.20 14.98
CA GLU A 60 1.88 -1.05 15.55
C GLU A 60 1.69 -2.21 14.57
N ALA A 61 0.54 -2.26 13.89
CA ALA A 61 0.28 -3.27 12.88
C ALA A 61 1.23 -3.13 11.70
N VAL A 62 1.50 -1.90 11.25
CA VAL A 62 2.48 -1.61 10.19
C VAL A 62 3.87 -2.08 10.61
N ARG A 63 4.28 -1.79 11.85
CA ARG A 63 5.57 -2.20 12.37
C ARG A 63 5.72 -3.74 12.39
N ARG A 64 4.69 -4.44 12.86
CA ARG A 64 4.70 -5.90 12.89
C ARG A 64 4.83 -6.48 11.49
N TRP A 65 4.10 -5.94 10.54
CA TRP A 65 4.18 -6.39 9.15
C TRP A 65 5.58 -6.13 8.55
N ARG A 66 6.14 -4.95 8.80
CA ARG A 66 7.49 -4.61 8.35
C ARG A 66 8.53 -5.60 8.85
N ASN A 67 8.40 -6.05 10.09
CA ASN A 67 9.32 -7.03 10.67
C ASN A 67 9.16 -8.41 10.02
N VAL A 68 7.95 -8.80 9.66
CA VAL A 68 7.70 -10.02 8.89
C VAL A 68 8.34 -9.92 7.51
N GLN A 69 8.19 -8.79 6.84
CA GLN A 69 8.80 -8.56 5.52
C GLN A 69 10.32 -8.62 5.57
N LYS A 70 10.96 -8.02 6.57
CA LYS A 70 12.41 -8.07 6.76
C LYS A 70 12.93 -9.50 6.88
N HIS A 71 12.22 -10.32 7.65
CA HIS A 71 12.56 -11.73 7.79
C HIS A 71 12.48 -12.46 6.44
N ARG A 72 11.44 -12.17 5.66
CA ARG A 72 11.25 -12.77 4.33
C ARG A 72 12.27 -12.30 3.32
N GLU A 73 12.63 -11.03 3.34
CA GLU A 73 13.68 -10.48 2.48
C GLU A 73 15.02 -11.18 2.74
N ALA A 74 15.34 -11.44 4.02
CA ALA A 74 16.52 -12.18 4.38
C ALA A 74 16.53 -13.61 3.81
N GLN A 75 15.35 -14.24 3.71
CA GLN A 75 15.20 -15.56 3.12
C GLN A 75 15.22 -15.55 1.58
N ALA A 76 14.89 -14.42 0.97
CA ALA A 76 14.67 -14.28 -0.48
C ALA A 76 15.79 -13.47 -1.15
N ARG A 77 17.04 -13.76 -0.85
CA ARG A 77 18.21 -13.01 -1.37
C ARG A 77 18.25 -12.88 -2.90
N GLY A 78 17.59 -13.77 -3.64
CA GLY A 78 17.55 -13.72 -5.09
C GLY A 78 16.60 -12.67 -5.68
N ARG A 79 15.86 -11.95 -4.84
CA ARG A 79 14.87 -10.95 -5.28
C ARG A 79 15.41 -9.52 -5.26
N ALA A 80 16.70 -9.33 -4.95
CA ALA A 80 17.35 -8.02 -4.96
C ALA A 80 17.26 -7.39 -6.35
N GLY A 81 17.01 -6.08 -6.42
CA GLY A 81 17.00 -5.33 -7.68
C GLY A 81 15.70 -5.40 -8.47
N ILE A 82 14.60 -5.90 -7.89
CA ILE A 82 13.29 -5.88 -8.55
C ILE A 82 12.82 -4.43 -8.81
N PHE A 83 13.10 -3.53 -7.88
CA PHE A 83 12.75 -2.11 -8.02
C PHE A 83 13.95 -1.32 -8.53
N SER A 84 13.73 -0.51 -9.59
CA SER A 84 14.73 0.46 -10.03
C SER A 84 14.70 1.72 -9.18
N ASP A 85 13.54 2.05 -8.60
CA ASP A 85 13.35 3.18 -7.70
C ASP A 85 12.12 2.95 -6.84
N TYR A 86 12.10 3.54 -5.64
CA TYR A 86 10.91 3.48 -4.80
C TYR A 86 10.87 4.64 -3.81
N ARG A 87 9.65 4.97 -3.37
CA ARG A 87 9.39 5.92 -2.29
C ARG A 87 8.25 5.39 -1.43
N LEU A 88 8.46 5.39 -0.11
CA LEU A 88 7.45 4.94 0.83
C LEU A 88 7.06 6.11 1.76
N ARG A 89 5.75 6.34 1.87
CA ARG A 89 5.19 7.30 2.81
C ARG A 89 4.22 6.58 3.74
N VAL A 90 4.31 6.92 5.02
CA VAL A 90 3.35 6.46 6.03
C VAL A 90 2.61 7.69 6.52
N ALA A 91 1.29 7.66 6.46
CA ALA A 91 0.46 8.82 6.76
C ALA A 91 -0.70 8.46 7.67
N GLN A 92 -1.07 9.38 8.54
CA GLN A 92 -2.27 9.27 9.35
C GLN A 92 -3.47 9.70 8.50
N VAL A 93 -4.50 8.87 8.46
CA VAL A 93 -5.76 9.23 7.80
C VAL A 93 -6.54 10.16 8.72
N ILE A 94 -6.72 11.40 8.30
CA ILE A 94 -7.42 12.42 9.08
C ILE A 94 -8.93 12.27 8.92
N ARG A 95 -9.40 12.00 7.71
CA ARG A 95 -10.82 11.79 7.39
C ARG A 95 -10.95 10.68 6.38
N ASP A 96 -12.02 9.92 6.50
CA ASP A 96 -12.39 8.88 5.55
C ASP A 96 -13.89 8.95 5.36
N TYR A 97 -14.33 9.40 4.19
CA TYR A 97 -15.73 9.44 3.84
C TYR A 97 -15.93 9.11 2.36
N THR A 98 -17.10 8.61 2.04
CA THR A 98 -17.45 8.24 0.68
C THR A 98 -18.74 8.97 0.27
N ARG A 99 -19.18 8.78 -0.96
CA ARG A 99 -20.46 9.32 -1.42
C ARG A 99 -21.61 8.88 -0.52
N ASP A 100 -21.57 7.66 0.00
CA ASP A 100 -22.66 7.06 0.78
C ASP A 100 -22.38 7.02 2.29
N ARG A 101 -21.14 7.17 2.73
CA ARG A 101 -20.72 7.22 4.14
C ARG A 101 -20.11 8.58 4.43
N ARG A 102 -20.94 9.47 4.98
CA ARG A 102 -20.68 10.89 5.08
C ARG A 102 -20.32 11.41 6.48
N ALA A 103 -20.19 10.52 7.48
CA ALA A 103 -20.00 10.92 8.87
C ALA A 103 -18.77 11.81 9.12
N GLN A 104 -17.69 11.62 8.37
CA GLN A 104 -16.45 12.39 8.51
C GLN A 104 -16.32 13.52 7.48
N THR A 105 -17.35 13.78 6.71
CA THR A 105 -17.33 14.84 5.71
C THR A 105 -17.16 16.20 6.40
N PRO A 106 -16.24 17.06 5.93
CA PRO A 106 -16.06 18.39 6.48
C PRO A 106 -17.37 19.21 6.32
N GLU A 107 -17.63 20.06 7.31
CA GLU A 107 -18.87 20.86 7.32
C GLU A 107 -18.99 21.75 6.09
N ASP A 108 -17.89 22.37 5.66
CA ASP A 108 -17.88 23.21 4.46
C ASP A 108 -18.21 22.40 3.19
N SER A 109 -17.77 21.16 3.09
CA SER A 109 -18.12 20.29 1.96
C SER A 109 -19.57 19.86 1.99
N LEU A 110 -20.14 19.63 3.18
CA LEU A 110 -21.57 19.32 3.32
C LEU A 110 -22.46 20.47 2.84
N LYS A 111 -22.02 21.71 3.05
CA LYS A 111 -22.77 22.90 2.61
C LYS A 111 -22.82 23.05 1.09
N ILE A 112 -21.79 22.58 0.40
CA ILE A 112 -21.64 22.73 -1.06
C ILE A 112 -22.15 21.51 -1.81
N HIS A 113 -21.82 20.32 -1.34
CA HIS A 113 -22.07 19.07 -2.06
C HIS A 113 -23.13 18.17 -1.42
N GLY A 114 -23.64 18.57 -0.29
CA GLY A 114 -24.62 17.75 0.46
C GLY A 114 -23.97 16.60 1.19
#